data_a6b441e12a4a67049558b2d44cfbeca9
#
_entry.id   a6b441e12a4a67049558b2d44cfbeca9
#
_cell.length_a   1.000
_cell.length_b   1.000
_cell.length_c   1.000
_cell.angle_alpha   90.00
_cell.angle_beta   90.00
_cell.angle_gamma   90.00
#
_symmetry.space_group_name_H-M   'P 1'
#
loop_
_entity.id
_entity.type
_entity.pdbx_description
1 polymer ?
#
loop_
_entity_poly.entity_id
_entity_poly.type
_entity_poly.pdbx_seq_one_letter_code
_entity_poly.pdbx_strand_id
1 'polypeptide(L)'
;MNDSERQPLLSVRNLEVSYGAIRALQGFSLDVYPGEIVCVIGSNGAGKSTLMNAIMGNVKKQNGEVLFEGTPLKGQSYQVVSKGLALAPEGRKVFAPLTVYENLMMGSFPVEDKAKIQKDLEWVYTLFPRLRERMGQYAGTLSGGEQQMLAIGRALMASPRLLLLDEPSLGLAPIIIKDIFKELKRINEEGVTILLVEQNARQALLLSHRGYVMQTGRLVMEGNAKNLLHNPEIQAAYLGTGKKAH
;
A
#
# COMPACT_ATOMS: atom_id res chain seq x y z
N MET A 1 2.28 11.94 -24.44
CA MET A 1 3.14 10.75 -24.53
C MET A 1 2.22 9.54 -24.44
N ASN A 2 2.23 8.66 -25.42
CA ASN A 2 1.39 7.45 -25.37
C ASN A 2 1.86 6.54 -24.22
N ASP A 3 0.91 6.02 -23.42
CA ASP A 3 1.16 5.09 -22.30
C ASP A 3 1.87 3.78 -22.75
N SER A 4 1.93 3.50 -24.04
CA SER A 4 2.55 2.30 -24.63
C SER A 4 4.08 2.26 -24.60
N GLU A 5 4.77 3.35 -24.25
CA GLU A 5 6.24 3.42 -24.19
C GLU A 5 6.81 3.49 -22.76
N ARG A 6 5.96 3.61 -21.74
CA ARG A 6 6.42 3.67 -20.33
C ARG A 6 6.64 2.27 -19.77
N GLN A 7 7.84 2.00 -19.30
CA GLN A 7 8.12 0.77 -18.56
C GLN A 7 7.47 0.82 -17.17
N PRO A 8 6.67 -0.18 -16.77
CA PRO A 8 6.12 -0.26 -15.42
C PRO A 8 7.23 -0.37 -14.37
N LEU A 9 7.05 0.32 -13.24
CA LEU A 9 7.89 0.14 -12.06
C LEU A 9 7.65 -1.23 -11.42
N LEU A 10 6.37 -1.63 -11.30
CA LEU A 10 5.95 -2.95 -10.86
C LEU A 10 5.04 -3.59 -11.90
N SER A 11 5.31 -4.83 -12.24
CA SER A 11 4.41 -5.66 -13.04
C SER A 11 4.11 -6.96 -12.32
N VAL A 12 2.83 -7.29 -12.22
CA VAL A 12 2.34 -8.60 -11.77
C VAL A 12 1.71 -9.29 -12.97
N ARG A 13 2.09 -10.53 -13.24
CA ARG A 13 1.64 -11.29 -14.41
C ARG A 13 1.09 -12.64 -14.00
N ASN A 14 -0.19 -12.88 -14.28
CA ASN A 14 -0.89 -14.16 -14.09
C ASN A 14 -0.62 -14.80 -12.73
N LEU A 15 -0.66 -14.01 -11.66
CA LEU A 15 -0.26 -14.44 -10.33
C LEU A 15 -1.30 -15.40 -9.72
N GLU A 16 -0.84 -16.59 -9.33
CA GLU A 16 -1.65 -17.59 -8.65
C GLU A 16 -1.08 -17.92 -7.28
N VAL A 17 -1.93 -17.86 -6.26
CA VAL A 17 -1.59 -18.19 -4.87
C VAL A 17 -2.72 -18.98 -4.24
N SER A 18 -2.37 -20.09 -3.56
CA SER A 18 -3.33 -20.90 -2.83
C SER A 18 -2.86 -21.19 -1.41
N TYR A 19 -3.81 -21.28 -0.48
CA TYR A 19 -3.63 -21.74 0.89
C TYR A 19 -4.43 -23.04 1.05
N GLY A 20 -3.73 -24.18 0.95
CA GLY A 20 -4.39 -25.48 0.87
C GLY A 20 -5.34 -25.56 -0.34
N ALA A 21 -6.63 -25.81 -0.11
CA ALA A 21 -7.64 -25.86 -1.15
C ALA A 21 -8.19 -24.48 -1.59
N ILE A 22 -7.86 -23.40 -0.88
CA ILE A 22 -8.37 -22.07 -1.15
C ILE A 22 -7.48 -21.37 -2.16
N ARG A 23 -8.01 -21.08 -3.35
CA ARG A 23 -7.34 -20.27 -4.38
C ARG A 23 -7.54 -18.77 -4.07
N ALA A 24 -6.55 -18.16 -3.43
CA ALA A 24 -6.61 -16.77 -3.02
C ALA A 24 -6.32 -15.78 -4.16
N LEU A 25 -5.44 -16.14 -5.11
CA LEU A 25 -5.23 -15.42 -6.37
C LEU A 25 -5.34 -16.42 -7.54
N GLN A 26 -5.99 -15.99 -8.62
CA GLN A 26 -6.37 -16.84 -9.75
C GLN A 26 -6.04 -16.17 -11.08
N GLY A 27 -4.73 -15.98 -11.36
CA GLY A 27 -4.25 -15.35 -12.59
C GLY A 27 -4.36 -13.82 -12.54
N PHE A 28 -4.16 -13.20 -11.35
CA PHE A 28 -4.23 -11.74 -11.21
C PHE A 28 -3.05 -11.05 -11.88
N SER A 29 -3.33 -9.97 -12.61
CA SER A 29 -2.32 -9.14 -13.26
C SER A 29 -2.56 -7.67 -13.00
N LEU A 30 -1.48 -6.87 -12.85
CA LEU A 30 -1.53 -5.41 -12.76
C LEU A 30 -0.19 -4.78 -13.16
N ASP A 31 -0.24 -3.51 -13.49
CA ASP A 31 0.93 -2.65 -13.70
C ASP A 31 0.82 -1.39 -12.84
N VAL A 32 1.97 -0.97 -12.28
CA VAL A 32 2.14 0.31 -11.58
C VAL A 32 3.28 1.06 -12.25
N TYR A 33 3.02 2.27 -12.74
CA TYR A 33 4.05 3.11 -13.38
C TYR A 33 4.69 4.07 -12.36
N PRO A 34 5.94 4.53 -12.62
CA PRO A 34 6.59 5.49 -11.73
C PRO A 34 5.74 6.75 -11.50
N GLY A 35 5.65 7.18 -10.23
CA GLY A 35 4.89 8.37 -9.83
C GLY A 35 3.37 8.20 -9.78
N GLU A 36 2.83 7.00 -10.04
CA GLU A 36 1.41 6.75 -9.89
C GLU A 36 1.02 6.42 -8.44
N ILE A 37 -0.22 6.77 -8.09
CA ILE A 37 -0.98 6.10 -7.03
C ILE A 37 -1.96 5.15 -7.74
N VAL A 38 -1.81 3.87 -7.47
CA VAL A 38 -2.68 2.81 -7.98
C VAL A 38 -3.42 2.15 -6.81
N CYS A 39 -4.72 1.91 -6.95
CA CYS A 39 -5.46 1.15 -5.95
C CYS A 39 -5.98 -0.19 -6.49
N VAL A 40 -6.01 -1.18 -5.61
CA VAL A 40 -6.77 -2.42 -5.81
C VAL A 40 -7.90 -2.43 -4.81
N ILE A 41 -9.13 -2.37 -5.31
CA ILE A 41 -10.35 -2.39 -4.48
C ILE A 41 -11.02 -3.76 -4.55
N GLY A 42 -11.65 -4.16 -3.47
CA GLY A 42 -12.36 -5.43 -3.37
C GLY A 42 -12.89 -5.68 -1.97
N SER A 43 -13.86 -6.58 -1.86
CA SER A 43 -14.43 -7.00 -0.57
C SER A 43 -13.39 -7.73 0.31
N ASN A 44 -13.74 -7.96 1.58
CA ASN A 44 -12.94 -8.81 2.45
C ASN A 44 -12.89 -10.23 1.87
N GLY A 45 -11.69 -10.83 1.92
CA GLY A 45 -11.45 -12.15 1.32
C GLY A 45 -11.27 -12.15 -0.21
N ALA A 46 -11.28 -10.98 -0.88
CA ALA A 46 -11.04 -10.91 -2.33
C ALA A 46 -9.63 -11.32 -2.76
N GLY A 47 -8.64 -11.35 -1.85
CA GLY A 47 -7.24 -11.70 -2.14
C GLY A 47 -6.25 -10.52 -2.03
N LYS A 48 -6.69 -9.34 -1.59
CA LYS A 48 -5.90 -8.10 -1.54
C LYS A 48 -4.60 -8.24 -0.74
N SER A 49 -4.67 -8.68 0.53
CA SER A 49 -3.48 -8.88 1.37
C SER A 49 -2.61 -10.01 0.86
N THR A 50 -3.20 -11.02 0.20
CA THR A 50 -2.43 -12.08 -0.48
C THR A 50 -1.61 -11.51 -1.63
N LEU A 51 -2.16 -10.57 -2.41
CA LEU A 51 -1.43 -9.86 -3.47
C LEU A 51 -0.23 -9.12 -2.90
N MET A 52 -0.42 -8.32 -1.82
CA MET A 52 0.68 -7.60 -1.17
C MET A 52 1.77 -8.55 -0.64
N ASN A 53 1.36 -9.64 0.00
CA ASN A 53 2.31 -10.65 0.51
C ASN A 53 3.03 -11.40 -0.62
N ALA A 54 2.38 -11.65 -1.74
CA ALA A 54 3.01 -12.29 -2.90
C ALA A 54 4.03 -11.37 -3.60
N ILE A 55 3.74 -10.07 -3.70
CA ILE A 55 4.69 -9.06 -4.20
C ILE A 55 5.92 -9.01 -3.29
N MET A 56 5.72 -9.00 -1.98
CA MET A 56 6.81 -8.96 -0.98
C MET A 56 7.57 -10.28 -0.82
N GLY A 57 7.15 -11.36 -1.48
CA GLY A 57 7.80 -12.67 -1.35
C GLY A 57 7.50 -13.40 -0.03
N ASN A 58 6.48 -12.97 0.71
CA ASN A 58 6.05 -13.57 1.99
C ASN A 58 5.22 -14.84 1.80
N VAL A 59 4.69 -15.08 0.59
CA VAL A 59 3.90 -16.28 0.27
C VAL A 59 4.40 -16.93 -1.01
N LYS A 60 4.29 -18.26 -1.08
CA LYS A 60 4.70 -19.04 -2.25
C LYS A 60 3.68 -18.83 -3.39
N LYS A 61 4.19 -18.46 -4.54
CA LYS A 61 3.42 -18.38 -5.80
C LYS A 61 3.37 -19.78 -6.43
N GLN A 62 2.20 -20.21 -6.89
CA GLN A 62 2.04 -21.42 -7.69
C GLN A 62 2.37 -21.16 -9.16
N ASN A 63 1.97 -19.99 -9.66
CA ASN A 63 2.20 -19.56 -11.03
C ASN A 63 2.32 -18.04 -11.10
N GLY A 64 2.77 -17.56 -12.26
CA GLY A 64 2.96 -16.14 -12.51
C GLY A 64 4.25 -15.56 -11.97
N GLU A 65 4.45 -14.30 -12.28
CA GLU A 65 5.67 -13.59 -11.89
C GLU A 65 5.37 -12.17 -11.40
N VAL A 66 6.30 -11.65 -10.61
CA VAL A 66 6.33 -10.25 -10.17
C VAL A 66 7.65 -9.67 -10.65
N LEU A 67 7.57 -8.60 -11.43
CA LEU A 67 8.72 -7.88 -11.97
C LEU A 67 8.79 -6.49 -11.32
N PHE A 68 9.97 -6.08 -10.91
CA PHE A 68 10.25 -4.72 -10.47
C PHE A 68 11.32 -4.14 -11.38
N GLU A 69 11.00 -3.04 -12.06
CA GLU A 69 11.85 -2.46 -13.13
C GLU A 69 12.27 -3.52 -14.19
N GLY A 70 11.33 -4.33 -14.62
CA GLY A 70 11.56 -5.39 -15.59
C GLY A 70 12.34 -6.60 -15.06
N THR A 71 12.81 -6.57 -13.80
CA THR A 71 13.59 -7.66 -13.20
C THR A 71 12.70 -8.50 -12.28
N PRO A 72 12.68 -9.84 -12.40
CA PRO A 72 11.90 -10.70 -11.54
C PRO A 72 12.26 -10.52 -10.07
N LEU A 73 11.24 -10.29 -9.23
CA LEU A 73 11.38 -10.29 -7.78
C LEU A 73 11.46 -11.74 -7.28
N LYS A 74 12.67 -12.12 -6.90
CA LYS A 74 12.97 -13.44 -6.32
C LYS A 74 13.52 -13.24 -4.91
N GLY A 75 13.30 -14.24 -4.05
CA GLY A 75 13.84 -14.27 -2.69
C GLY A 75 12.84 -13.89 -1.61
N GLN A 76 13.37 -13.71 -0.41
CA GLN A 76 12.59 -13.37 0.79
C GLN A 76 12.34 -11.85 0.89
N SER A 77 11.40 -11.43 1.75
CA SER A 77 10.94 -10.05 1.85
C SER A 77 12.07 -9.03 2.12
N TYR A 78 13.09 -9.38 2.89
CA TYR A 78 14.22 -8.47 3.13
C TYR A 78 14.99 -8.13 1.84
N GLN A 79 15.10 -9.09 0.90
CA GLN A 79 15.73 -8.87 -0.41
C GLN A 79 14.84 -8.01 -1.32
N VAL A 80 13.52 -8.09 -1.15
CA VAL A 80 12.57 -7.23 -1.87
C VAL A 80 12.66 -5.80 -1.36
N VAL A 81 12.75 -5.62 -0.03
CA VAL A 81 12.90 -4.29 0.58
C VAL A 81 14.18 -3.60 0.12
N SER A 82 15.31 -4.31 0.04
CA SER A 82 16.59 -3.73 -0.43
C SER A 82 16.55 -3.28 -1.91
N LYS A 83 15.56 -3.73 -2.69
CA LYS A 83 15.34 -3.26 -4.06
C LYS A 83 14.51 -1.98 -4.15
N GLY A 84 14.03 -1.45 -3.03
CA GLY A 84 13.27 -0.21 -2.98
C GLY A 84 11.75 -0.38 -2.91
N LEU A 85 11.26 -1.52 -2.44
CA LEU A 85 9.86 -1.73 -2.08
C LEU A 85 9.72 -1.71 -0.55
N ALA A 86 8.66 -1.09 -0.03
CA ALA A 86 8.33 -1.19 1.38
C ALA A 86 6.83 -1.43 1.56
N LEU A 87 6.45 -2.17 2.59
CA LEU A 87 5.07 -2.50 2.92
C LEU A 87 4.70 -1.97 4.30
N ALA A 88 3.62 -1.18 4.37
CA ALA A 88 2.87 -0.97 5.60
C ALA A 88 1.72 -1.98 5.62
N PRO A 89 1.81 -3.05 6.44
CA PRO A 89 0.87 -4.15 6.43
C PRO A 89 -0.43 -3.80 7.16
N GLU A 90 -1.48 -4.56 6.88
CA GLU A 90 -2.74 -4.53 7.59
C GLU A 90 -2.54 -4.71 9.11
N GLY A 91 -3.36 -4.03 9.91
CA GLY A 91 -3.32 -4.11 11.37
C GLY A 91 -2.13 -3.39 11.98
N ARG A 92 -1.54 -2.41 11.25
CA ARG A 92 -0.48 -1.49 11.71
C ARG A 92 0.84 -2.18 12.00
N LYS A 93 0.86 -3.31 12.72
CA LYS A 93 2.04 -4.14 13.06
C LYS A 93 3.22 -3.31 13.60
N VAL A 94 2.91 -2.35 14.50
CA VAL A 94 3.94 -1.62 15.24
C VAL A 94 4.58 -2.53 16.30
N PHE A 95 5.84 -2.29 16.60
CA PHE A 95 6.53 -2.96 17.71
C PHE A 95 6.12 -2.26 19.01
N ALA A 96 5.08 -2.79 19.66
CA ALA A 96 4.44 -2.18 20.84
C ALA A 96 5.41 -1.84 21.99
N PRO A 97 6.43 -2.68 22.33
CA PRO A 97 7.39 -2.40 23.39
C PRO A 97 8.52 -1.45 22.99
N LEU A 98 8.60 -1.02 21.72
CA LEU A 98 9.57 -0.04 21.27
C LEU A 98 8.93 1.36 21.22
N THR A 99 9.75 2.38 21.39
CA THR A 99 9.34 3.77 21.21
C THR A 99 9.00 4.09 19.75
N VAL A 100 8.36 5.23 19.50
CA VAL A 100 8.11 5.75 18.16
C VAL A 100 9.43 5.86 17.37
N TYR A 101 10.44 6.47 17.98
CA TYR A 101 11.76 6.63 17.36
C TYR A 101 12.39 5.27 16.99
N GLU A 102 12.41 4.31 17.91
CA GLU A 102 12.95 2.98 17.65
C GLU A 102 12.19 2.23 16.56
N ASN A 103 10.84 2.34 16.53
CA ASN A 103 10.04 1.80 15.45
C ASN A 103 10.44 2.39 14.09
N LEU A 104 10.63 3.70 14.00
CA LEU A 104 11.07 4.36 12.76
C LEU A 104 12.47 3.87 12.36
N MET A 105 13.39 3.82 13.31
CA MET A 105 14.77 3.35 13.05
C MET A 105 14.83 1.89 12.58
N MET A 106 13.92 1.01 13.05
CA MET A 106 13.79 -0.35 12.51
C MET A 106 13.48 -0.36 11.00
N GLY A 107 12.76 0.64 10.50
CA GLY A 107 12.45 0.78 9.07
C GLY A 107 13.67 1.14 8.22
N SER A 108 14.69 1.79 8.78
CA SER A 108 15.89 2.20 8.06
C SER A 108 16.92 1.09 7.87
N PHE A 109 16.67 -0.12 8.35
CA PHE A 109 17.59 -1.27 8.30
C PHE A 109 18.25 -1.48 6.92
N PRO A 110 17.57 -1.31 5.76
CA PRO A 110 18.20 -1.51 4.45
C PRO A 110 19.03 -0.30 3.97
N VAL A 111 19.07 0.80 4.72
CA VAL A 111 19.75 2.06 4.34
C VAL A 111 21.06 2.18 5.12
N GLU A 112 22.19 2.22 4.42
CA GLU A 112 23.52 2.30 5.05
C GLU A 112 23.95 3.76 5.31
N ASP A 113 23.46 4.70 4.49
CA ASP A 113 23.82 6.13 4.59
C ASP A 113 23.11 6.80 5.78
N LYS A 114 23.87 7.10 6.82
CA LYS A 114 23.39 7.77 8.04
C LYS A 114 22.82 9.16 7.78
N ALA A 115 23.37 9.91 6.84
CA ALA A 115 22.87 11.25 6.50
C ALA A 115 21.48 11.12 5.82
N LYS A 116 21.32 10.11 4.97
CA LYS A 116 20.04 9.81 4.34
C LYS A 116 19.00 9.34 5.38
N ILE A 117 19.38 8.47 6.31
CA ILE A 117 18.49 8.03 7.41
C ILE A 117 17.97 9.25 8.19
N GLN A 118 18.86 10.19 8.54
CA GLN A 118 18.46 11.40 9.26
C GLN A 118 17.53 12.28 8.42
N LYS A 119 17.79 12.43 7.13
CA LYS A 119 16.92 13.18 6.20
C LYS A 119 15.54 12.54 6.09
N ASP A 120 15.47 11.21 5.95
CA ASP A 120 14.23 10.49 5.84
C ASP A 120 13.44 10.56 7.16
N LEU A 121 14.10 10.52 8.32
CA LEU A 121 13.48 10.69 9.63
C LEU A 121 12.84 12.09 9.77
N GLU A 122 13.57 13.15 9.41
CA GLU A 122 13.05 14.52 9.42
C GLU A 122 11.87 14.69 8.48
N TRP A 123 11.92 14.04 7.32
CA TRP A 123 10.83 14.02 6.36
C TRP A 123 9.58 13.32 6.92
N VAL A 124 9.74 12.14 7.54
CA VAL A 124 8.63 11.43 8.21
C VAL A 124 8.02 12.30 9.32
N TYR A 125 8.82 13.01 10.09
CA TYR A 125 8.32 13.93 11.11
C TYR A 125 7.60 15.16 10.53
N THR A 126 7.96 15.58 9.32
CA THR A 126 7.27 16.65 8.60
C THR A 126 5.90 16.19 8.08
N LEU A 127 5.79 14.94 7.62
CA LEU A 127 4.52 14.32 7.22
C LEU A 127 3.63 14.05 8.43
N PHE A 128 4.20 13.57 9.52
CA PHE A 128 3.48 13.15 10.72
C PHE A 128 4.03 13.83 11.99
N PRO A 129 3.74 15.13 12.22
CA PRO A 129 4.29 15.90 13.35
C PRO A 129 4.00 15.26 14.71
N ARG A 130 2.88 14.57 14.86
CA ARG A 130 2.53 13.84 16.09
C ARG A 130 3.54 12.77 16.46
N LEU A 131 4.20 12.15 15.48
CA LEU A 131 5.26 11.17 15.75
C LEU A 131 6.50 11.84 16.36
N ARG A 132 6.82 13.07 15.94
CA ARG A 132 7.91 13.86 16.55
C ARG A 132 7.61 14.21 18.01
N GLU A 133 6.40 14.72 18.26
CA GLU A 133 5.95 15.08 19.62
C GLU A 133 6.03 13.89 20.59
N ARG A 134 5.87 12.68 20.06
CA ARG A 134 5.77 11.43 20.82
C ARG A 134 6.95 10.49 20.62
N MET A 135 8.10 10.99 20.14
CA MET A 135 9.22 10.15 19.71
C MET A 135 9.74 9.19 20.78
N GLY A 136 9.67 9.58 22.06
CA GLY A 136 10.05 8.75 23.21
C GLY A 136 8.91 7.90 23.80
N GLN A 137 7.67 8.00 23.27
CA GLN A 137 6.52 7.24 23.76
C GLN A 137 6.52 5.82 23.19
N TYR A 138 6.12 4.83 24.00
CA TYR A 138 5.97 3.45 23.53
C TYR A 138 4.85 3.33 22.51
N ALA A 139 5.13 2.68 21.36
CA ALA A 139 4.21 2.56 20.24
C ALA A 139 2.89 1.86 20.61
N GLY A 140 2.91 0.93 21.56
CA GLY A 140 1.71 0.27 22.05
C GLY A 140 0.71 1.19 22.74
N THR A 141 1.14 2.38 23.20
CA THR A 141 0.29 3.36 23.91
C THR A 141 -0.28 4.45 23.01
N LEU A 142 0.07 4.45 21.73
CA LEU A 142 -0.44 5.38 20.73
C LEU A 142 -1.90 5.06 20.37
N SER A 143 -2.63 6.10 19.96
CA SER A 143 -3.95 5.91 19.34
C SER A 143 -3.83 5.11 18.02
N GLY A 144 -4.94 4.49 17.58
CA GLY A 144 -4.94 3.72 16.34
C GLY A 144 -4.50 4.50 15.10
N GLY A 145 -4.83 5.79 15.03
CA GLY A 145 -4.39 6.67 13.95
C GLY A 145 -2.88 6.95 14.00
N GLU A 146 -2.35 7.23 15.19
CA GLU A 146 -0.91 7.44 15.38
C GLU A 146 -0.11 6.17 15.10
N GLN A 147 -0.62 4.99 15.48
CA GLN A 147 0.00 3.70 15.11
C GLN A 147 0.01 3.49 13.59
N GLN A 148 -1.04 3.90 12.88
CA GLN A 148 -1.08 3.82 11.41
C GLN A 148 -0.07 4.76 10.78
N MET A 149 0.01 6.01 11.25
CA MET A 149 1.03 6.97 10.82
C MET A 149 2.45 6.42 11.08
N LEU A 150 2.67 5.77 12.23
CA LEU A 150 3.95 5.14 12.57
C LEU A 150 4.28 3.97 11.64
N ALA A 151 3.30 3.13 11.30
CA ALA A 151 3.50 2.02 10.37
C ALA A 151 3.89 2.51 8.96
N ILE A 152 3.22 3.57 8.48
CA ILE A 152 3.56 4.22 7.20
C ILE A 152 4.94 4.88 7.29
N GLY A 153 5.19 5.66 8.34
CA GLY A 153 6.49 6.31 8.57
C GLY A 153 7.64 5.31 8.61
N ARG A 154 7.47 4.18 9.31
CA ARG A 154 8.46 3.10 9.35
C ARG A 154 8.73 2.52 7.95
N ALA A 155 7.70 2.35 7.12
CA ALA A 155 7.90 1.89 5.75
C ALA A 155 8.67 2.92 4.89
N LEU A 156 8.42 4.22 5.10
CA LEU A 156 9.13 5.30 4.41
C LEU A 156 10.61 5.39 4.80
N MET A 157 10.97 5.00 6.02
CA MET A 157 12.37 4.96 6.47
C MET A 157 13.25 4.01 5.66
N ALA A 158 12.68 3.07 4.90
CA ALA A 158 13.40 2.25 3.93
C ALA A 158 13.74 3.00 2.63
N SER A 159 13.40 4.29 2.50
CA SER A 159 13.56 5.09 1.28
C SER A 159 12.97 4.41 0.03
N PRO A 160 11.71 3.98 0.05
CA PRO A 160 11.17 3.16 -1.02
C PRO A 160 10.89 3.97 -2.28
N ARG A 161 11.08 3.35 -3.45
CA ARG A 161 10.56 3.83 -4.73
C ARG A 161 9.10 3.42 -4.93
N LEU A 162 8.69 2.30 -4.30
CA LEU A 162 7.31 1.81 -4.28
C LEU A 162 6.88 1.52 -2.85
N LEU A 163 5.89 2.27 -2.38
CA LEU A 163 5.24 2.06 -1.10
C LEU A 163 3.96 1.23 -1.31
N LEU A 164 3.92 0.07 -0.66
CA LEU A 164 2.75 -0.81 -0.61
C LEU A 164 1.97 -0.54 0.67
N LEU A 165 0.65 -0.39 0.58
CA LEU A 165 -0.23 -0.10 1.72
C LEU A 165 -1.38 -1.11 1.75
N ASP A 166 -1.47 -1.86 2.84
CA ASP A 166 -2.51 -2.88 3.02
C ASP A 166 -3.57 -2.36 4.00
N GLU A 167 -4.73 -1.95 3.44
CA GLU A 167 -5.89 -1.39 4.13
C GLU A 167 -5.55 -0.28 5.15
N PRO A 168 -4.88 0.81 4.72
CA PRO A 168 -4.42 1.86 5.62
C PRO A 168 -5.56 2.59 6.35
N SER A 169 -6.81 2.51 5.88
CA SER A 169 -7.97 3.14 6.50
C SER A 169 -8.71 2.27 7.52
N LEU A 170 -8.35 0.97 7.63
CA LEU A 170 -9.12 0.01 8.40
C LEU A 170 -9.19 0.36 9.90
N GLY A 171 -10.43 0.43 10.43
CA GLY A 171 -10.69 0.67 11.86
C GLY A 171 -10.29 2.05 12.37
N LEU A 172 -10.22 3.05 11.46
CA LEU A 172 -9.92 4.43 11.80
C LEU A 172 -11.15 5.34 11.70
N ALA A 173 -11.14 6.40 12.51
CA ALA A 173 -12.17 7.44 12.43
C ALA A 173 -12.07 8.21 11.11
N PRO A 174 -13.19 8.70 10.52
CA PRO A 174 -13.21 9.35 9.21
C PRO A 174 -12.25 10.55 9.09
N ILE A 175 -12.04 11.30 10.17
CA ILE A 175 -11.12 12.44 10.17
C ILE A 175 -9.67 11.98 10.01
N ILE A 176 -9.27 10.91 10.69
CA ILE A 176 -7.93 10.34 10.61
C ILE A 176 -7.66 9.75 9.22
N ILE A 177 -8.69 9.11 8.62
CA ILE A 177 -8.58 8.60 7.24
C ILE A 177 -8.26 9.75 6.28
N LYS A 178 -8.96 10.88 6.39
CA LYS A 178 -8.70 12.07 5.55
C LYS A 178 -7.28 12.58 5.72
N ASP A 179 -6.78 12.65 6.96
CA ASP A 179 -5.42 13.11 7.24
C ASP A 179 -4.38 12.15 6.62
N ILE A 180 -4.53 10.83 6.81
CA ILE A 180 -3.63 9.84 6.23
C ILE A 180 -3.64 9.93 4.69
N PHE A 181 -4.82 9.99 4.06
CA PHE A 181 -4.93 10.05 2.60
C PHE A 181 -4.36 11.34 2.02
N LYS A 182 -4.46 12.45 2.75
CA LYS A 182 -3.79 13.71 2.41
C LYS A 182 -2.27 13.56 2.41
N GLU A 183 -1.71 12.93 3.45
CA GLU A 183 -0.26 12.70 3.51
C GLU A 183 0.21 11.67 2.48
N LEU A 184 -0.58 10.64 2.14
CA LEU A 184 -0.27 9.73 1.03
C LEU A 184 -0.17 10.47 -0.31
N LYS A 185 -1.07 11.43 -0.56
CA LYS A 185 -0.98 12.28 -1.75
C LYS A 185 0.31 13.07 -1.77
N ARG A 186 0.69 13.68 -0.63
CA ARG A 186 1.92 14.44 -0.49
C ARG A 186 3.17 13.57 -0.71
N ILE A 187 3.19 12.36 -0.12
CA ILE A 187 4.26 11.38 -0.33
C ILE A 187 4.44 11.07 -1.81
N ASN A 188 3.33 10.91 -2.55
CA ASN A 188 3.39 10.68 -3.99
C ASN A 188 3.87 11.91 -4.77
N GLU A 189 3.42 13.11 -4.42
CA GLU A 189 3.87 14.38 -5.03
C GLU A 189 5.39 14.60 -4.84
N GLU A 190 5.98 14.01 -3.80
CA GLU A 190 7.43 14.01 -3.54
C GLU A 190 8.16 12.86 -4.25
N GLY A 191 7.48 12.11 -5.14
CA GLY A 191 8.06 11.15 -6.08
C GLY A 191 7.95 9.67 -5.70
N VAL A 192 7.35 9.33 -4.55
CA VAL A 192 7.15 7.93 -4.16
C VAL A 192 5.94 7.36 -4.92
N THR A 193 6.13 6.25 -5.62
CA THR A 193 5.04 5.49 -6.24
C THR A 193 4.26 4.72 -5.17
N ILE A 194 2.94 4.65 -5.28
CA ILE A 194 2.10 4.02 -4.26
C ILE A 194 1.19 2.97 -4.91
N LEU A 195 1.18 1.77 -4.33
CA LEU A 195 0.15 0.76 -4.57
C LEU A 195 -0.57 0.51 -3.26
N LEU A 196 -1.87 0.82 -3.21
CA LEU A 196 -2.68 0.55 -2.03
C LEU A 196 -3.77 -0.48 -2.33
N VAL A 197 -4.05 -1.33 -1.37
CA VAL A 197 -5.26 -2.15 -1.41
C VAL A 197 -6.22 -1.65 -0.35
N GLU A 198 -7.51 -1.57 -0.67
CA GLU A 198 -8.53 -0.97 0.19
C GLU A 198 -9.89 -1.64 0.03
N GLN A 199 -10.62 -1.71 1.14
CA GLN A 199 -12.04 -2.03 1.13
C GLN A 199 -12.87 -0.76 0.90
N ASN A 200 -12.44 0.39 1.40
CA ASN A 200 -13.09 1.69 1.18
C ASN A 200 -12.82 2.18 -0.25
N ALA A 201 -13.53 1.60 -1.21
CA ALA A 201 -13.35 1.85 -2.63
C ALA A 201 -13.46 3.34 -2.99
N ARG A 202 -14.40 4.08 -2.37
CA ARG A 202 -14.58 5.51 -2.66
C ARG A 202 -13.34 6.32 -2.33
N GLN A 203 -12.78 6.15 -1.13
CA GLN A 203 -11.59 6.89 -0.71
C GLN A 203 -10.37 6.49 -1.55
N ALA A 204 -10.20 5.20 -1.82
CA ALA A 204 -9.11 4.69 -2.64
C ALA A 204 -9.14 5.29 -4.06
N LEU A 205 -10.30 5.25 -4.73
CA LEU A 205 -10.46 5.80 -6.08
C LEU A 205 -10.31 7.33 -6.14
N LEU A 206 -10.73 8.06 -5.10
CA LEU A 206 -10.54 9.52 -5.03
C LEU A 206 -9.07 9.93 -4.92
N LEU A 207 -8.23 9.10 -4.31
CA LEU A 207 -6.80 9.33 -4.18
C LEU A 207 -6.02 8.91 -5.43
N SER A 208 -6.46 7.85 -6.10
CA SER A 208 -5.66 7.13 -7.09
C SER A 208 -5.78 7.71 -8.50
N HIS A 209 -4.74 7.47 -9.33
CA HIS A 209 -4.74 7.73 -10.77
C HIS A 209 -5.44 6.60 -11.53
N ARG A 210 -5.14 5.35 -11.15
CA ARG A 210 -5.70 4.13 -11.74
C ARG A 210 -6.18 3.19 -10.65
N GLY A 211 -7.15 2.34 -11.01
CA GLY A 211 -7.71 1.34 -10.10
C GLY A 211 -7.89 -0.03 -10.78
N TYR A 212 -7.79 -1.04 -9.97
CA TYR A 212 -8.08 -2.43 -10.28
C TYR A 212 -9.15 -2.94 -9.33
N VAL A 213 -10.15 -3.63 -9.85
CA VAL A 213 -11.23 -4.23 -9.07
C VAL A 213 -10.98 -5.71 -8.96
N MET A 214 -10.79 -6.18 -7.74
CA MET A 214 -10.52 -7.58 -7.44
C MET A 214 -11.76 -8.26 -6.84
N GLN A 215 -12.13 -9.38 -7.39
CA GLN A 215 -13.19 -10.25 -6.85
C GLN A 215 -12.71 -11.69 -6.85
N THR A 216 -12.74 -12.36 -5.70
CA THR A 216 -12.38 -13.77 -5.53
C THR A 216 -11.05 -14.13 -6.23
N GLY A 217 -10.00 -13.32 -5.99
CA GLY A 217 -8.66 -13.52 -6.52
C GLY A 217 -8.47 -13.21 -8.01
N ARG A 218 -9.48 -12.66 -8.68
CA ARG A 218 -9.46 -12.32 -10.12
C ARG A 218 -9.59 -10.83 -10.33
N LEU A 219 -8.99 -10.33 -11.40
CA LEU A 219 -9.26 -9.00 -11.92
C LEU A 219 -10.61 -9.04 -12.65
N VAL A 220 -11.53 -8.13 -12.26
CA VAL A 220 -12.84 -7.99 -12.91
C VAL A 220 -12.98 -6.72 -13.71
N MET A 221 -12.27 -5.66 -13.30
CA MET A 221 -12.28 -4.38 -14.01
C MET A 221 -11.00 -3.60 -13.69
N GLU A 222 -10.51 -2.82 -14.65
CA GLU A 222 -9.41 -1.88 -14.46
C GLU A 222 -9.63 -0.60 -15.25
N GLY A 223 -8.97 0.47 -14.86
CA GLY A 223 -9.02 1.72 -15.61
C GLY A 223 -8.61 2.94 -14.81
N ASN A 224 -8.86 4.11 -15.40
CA ASN A 224 -8.69 5.39 -14.73
C ASN A 224 -9.61 5.46 -13.50
N ALA A 225 -9.07 5.86 -12.35
CA ALA A 225 -9.80 5.85 -11.09
C ALA A 225 -11.07 6.75 -11.10
N LYS A 226 -11.04 7.88 -11.81
CA LYS A 226 -12.21 8.76 -11.97
C LYS A 226 -13.33 8.06 -12.76
N ASN A 227 -12.98 7.30 -13.81
CA ASN A 227 -13.95 6.55 -14.60
C ASN A 227 -14.56 5.42 -13.77
N LEU A 228 -13.74 4.69 -13.00
CA LEU A 228 -14.23 3.65 -12.09
C LEU A 228 -15.16 4.21 -11.00
N LEU A 229 -14.85 5.39 -10.46
CA LEU A 229 -15.67 6.07 -9.45
C LEU A 229 -17.11 6.36 -9.96
N HIS A 230 -17.26 6.60 -11.27
CA HIS A 230 -18.54 6.91 -11.90
C HIS A 230 -19.18 5.69 -12.60
N ASN A 231 -18.52 4.54 -12.58
CA ASN A 231 -19.06 3.32 -13.16
C ASN A 231 -20.26 2.80 -12.34
N PRO A 232 -21.45 2.57 -12.96
CA PRO A 232 -22.64 2.14 -12.25
C PRO A 232 -22.48 0.80 -11.50
N GLU A 233 -21.73 -0.15 -12.05
CA GLU A 233 -21.47 -1.45 -11.42
C GLU A 233 -20.63 -1.30 -10.17
N ILE A 234 -19.59 -0.45 -10.23
CA ILE A 234 -18.73 -0.14 -9.07
C ILE A 234 -19.52 0.62 -8.00
N GLN A 235 -20.38 1.56 -8.42
CA GLN A 235 -21.25 2.28 -7.49
C GLN A 235 -22.20 1.34 -6.77
N ALA A 236 -22.82 0.41 -7.48
CA ALA A 236 -23.75 -0.56 -6.91
C ALA A 236 -23.04 -1.56 -5.97
N ALA A 237 -21.86 -2.07 -6.37
CA ALA A 237 -21.17 -3.14 -5.64
C ALA A 237 -20.31 -2.64 -4.46
N TYR A 238 -19.69 -1.46 -4.58
CA TYR A 238 -18.64 -1.02 -3.65
C TYR A 238 -18.83 0.37 -3.03
N LEU A 239 -19.66 1.23 -3.63
CA LEU A 239 -19.79 2.62 -3.16
C LEU A 239 -21.07 2.88 -2.35
N GLY A 240 -21.96 1.90 -2.28
CA GLY A 240 -23.30 2.04 -1.72
C GLY A 240 -24.13 3.00 -2.59
N THR A 241 -25.19 2.51 -3.20
CA THR A 241 -26.18 3.40 -3.85
C THR A 241 -26.75 4.30 -2.76
N GLY A 242 -26.52 5.62 -2.87
CA GLY A 242 -27.13 6.61 -1.99
C GLY A 242 -28.64 6.70 -2.21
N LYS A 243 -29.36 5.61 -2.00
CA LYS A 243 -30.80 5.69 -1.74
C LYS A 243 -30.95 6.12 -0.30
N LYS A 244 -31.15 7.44 -0.09
CA LYS A 244 -31.82 7.93 1.10
C LYS A 244 -33.14 7.11 1.21
N ALA A 245 -33.24 6.28 2.23
CA ALA A 245 -34.53 5.84 2.69
C ALA A 245 -35.30 7.09 3.11
N HIS A 246 -36.42 7.34 2.45
CA HIS A 246 -37.41 8.29 2.87
C HIS A 246 -38.16 7.74 4.09
#